data_26e49f84558d247f3b7e3e77e11aa5ff
#
_entry.id   26e49f84558d247f3b7e3e77e11aa5ff
#
_cell.length_a   1.000
_cell.length_b   1.000
_cell.length_c   1.000
_cell.angle_alpha   90.00
_cell.angle_beta   90.00
_cell.angle_gamma   90.00
#
_symmetry.space_group_name_H-M   'P 1'
#
loop_
_entity.id
_entity.type
_entity.pdbx_description
1 polymer ?
#
loop_
_entity_poly.entity_id
_entity_poly.type
_entity_poly.pdbx_seq_one_letter_code
_entity_poly.pdbx_strand_id
1 'polypeptide(L)'
;MVQLYIKEQLMASRGVPIIVCNATKQPQYLVTGRRGLRQDSFTLYTVSGQYIAEIRQTTLGIFPRFDIFVGKQKVGAVKKMYGVWHQFQFVSDLNWIVMGDLINHHYKVYHRTETILTMDKAILSDGDYYQLQITHESDVLVCILLSLIFDHWVVRRDKKPQKGGSFKAAYN
;
A
#
# COMPACT_ATOMS: atom_id res chain seq x y z
N MET A 1 -12.05 -15.37 -7.18
CA MET A 1 -12.07 -14.05 -6.49
C MET A 1 -11.72 -14.26 -5.02
N VAL A 2 -10.72 -13.57 -4.51
CA VAL A 2 -10.26 -13.61 -3.13
C VAL A 2 -10.65 -12.32 -2.43
N GLN A 3 -11.19 -12.40 -1.22
CA GLN A 3 -11.58 -11.26 -0.41
C GLN A 3 -10.77 -11.25 0.88
N LEU A 4 -10.03 -10.16 1.10
CA LEU A 4 -9.16 -9.99 2.26
C LEU A 4 -9.46 -8.68 2.98
N TYR A 5 -9.12 -8.61 4.26
CA TYR A 5 -9.35 -7.48 5.13
C TYR A 5 -8.10 -7.14 5.93
N ILE A 6 -7.81 -5.85 6.04
CA ILE A 6 -6.71 -5.31 6.85
C ILE A 6 -7.30 -4.26 7.78
N LYS A 7 -7.12 -4.40 9.09
CA LYS A 7 -7.63 -3.43 10.05
C LYS A 7 -6.88 -2.11 9.93
N GLU A 8 -7.60 -0.99 9.77
CA GLU A 8 -7.02 0.33 9.51
C GLU A 8 -6.02 0.77 10.58
N GLN A 9 -6.34 0.56 11.86
CA GLN A 9 -5.46 0.91 12.97
C GLN A 9 -4.10 0.21 12.92
N LEU A 10 -4.06 -1.03 12.41
CA LEU A 10 -2.80 -1.79 12.29
C LEU A 10 -1.90 -1.23 11.21
N MET A 11 -2.46 -0.72 10.11
CA MET A 11 -1.68 -0.08 9.05
C MET A 11 -1.02 1.23 9.51
N ALA A 12 -1.68 1.98 10.39
CA ALA A 12 -1.14 3.22 10.97
C ALA A 12 -0.09 2.97 12.07
N SER A 13 -0.09 1.81 12.71
CA SER A 13 0.77 1.49 13.86
C SER A 13 2.20 1.19 13.44
N ARG A 14 3.19 1.66 14.22
CA ARG A 14 4.60 1.35 14.01
C ARG A 14 5.01 0.18 14.89
N GLY A 15 5.78 -0.76 14.32
CA GLY A 15 6.37 -1.86 15.08
C GLY A 15 5.42 -2.98 15.46
N VAL A 16 4.15 -2.90 15.07
CA VAL A 16 3.16 -3.98 15.26
C VAL A 16 2.99 -4.71 13.94
N PRO A 17 3.01 -6.05 13.92
CA PRO A 17 2.68 -6.81 12.72
C PRO A 17 1.25 -6.50 12.25
N ILE A 18 1.09 -6.31 10.94
CA ILE A 18 -0.22 -6.16 10.30
C ILE A 18 -0.74 -7.55 10.00
N ILE A 19 -1.98 -7.83 10.40
CA ILE A 19 -2.64 -9.11 10.12
C ILE A 19 -3.60 -8.90 8.95
N VAL A 20 -3.45 -9.74 7.93
CA VAL A 20 -4.38 -9.81 6.80
C VAL A 20 -5.29 -11.00 7.01
N CYS A 21 -6.61 -10.76 7.07
CA CYS A 21 -7.62 -11.77 7.35
C CYS A 21 -8.50 -12.05 6.12
N ASN A 22 -9.14 -13.22 6.11
CA ASN A 22 -10.23 -13.51 5.16
C ASN A 22 -11.57 -12.91 5.65
N ALA A 23 -12.66 -13.17 4.92
CA ALA A 23 -14.01 -12.69 5.24
C ALA A 23 -14.55 -13.22 6.58
N THR A 24 -14.06 -14.36 7.07
CA THR A 24 -14.40 -14.94 8.37
C THR A 24 -13.46 -14.47 9.49
N LYS A 25 -12.65 -13.44 9.26
CA LYS A 25 -11.65 -12.87 10.19
C LYS A 25 -10.53 -13.83 10.60
N GLN A 26 -10.33 -14.91 9.86
CA GLN A 26 -9.22 -15.82 10.09
C GLN A 26 -7.94 -15.23 9.47
N PRO A 27 -6.83 -15.16 10.22
CA PRO A 27 -5.55 -14.72 9.72
C PRO A 27 -5.09 -15.56 8.52
N GLN A 28 -4.68 -14.88 7.45
CA GLN A 28 -4.14 -15.51 6.24
C GLN A 28 -2.66 -15.18 6.08
N TYR A 29 -2.29 -13.93 6.38
CA TYR A 29 -0.92 -13.45 6.25
C TYR A 29 -0.55 -12.53 7.40
N LEU A 30 0.75 -12.51 7.70
CA LEU A 30 1.37 -11.55 8.61
C LEU A 30 2.29 -10.62 7.80
N VAL A 31 2.26 -9.32 8.12
CA VAL A 31 3.13 -8.34 7.46
C VAL A 31 3.93 -7.58 8.50
N THR A 32 5.23 -7.47 8.27
CA THR A 32 6.10 -6.57 9.02
C THR A 32 6.52 -5.41 8.13
N GLY A 33 6.55 -4.20 8.70
CA GLY A 33 6.98 -3.00 7.99
C GLY A 33 8.23 -2.40 8.60
N ARG A 34 9.25 -2.16 7.79
CA ARG A 34 10.37 -1.29 8.17
C ARG A 34 10.08 0.08 7.56
N ARG A 35 9.89 1.07 8.43
CA ARG A 35 9.64 2.47 8.06
C ARG A 35 10.76 3.32 8.61
N GLY A 36 11.63 3.86 7.76
CA GLY A 36 12.81 4.58 8.22
C GLY A 36 13.31 5.67 7.28
N LEU A 37 14.42 6.32 7.69
CA LEU A 37 15.04 7.40 6.93
C LEU A 37 15.76 6.91 5.65
N ARG A 38 16.11 5.63 5.57
CA ARG A 38 16.96 5.12 4.47
C ARG A 38 16.26 4.16 3.52
N GLN A 39 15.36 3.32 3.99
CA GLN A 39 14.63 2.37 3.13
C GLN A 39 13.32 1.97 3.79
N ASP A 40 12.22 2.15 3.07
CA ASP A 40 10.92 1.61 3.46
C ASP A 40 10.74 0.22 2.85
N SER A 41 10.20 -0.71 3.63
CA SER A 41 9.85 -2.05 3.14
C SER A 41 8.68 -2.65 3.90
N PHE A 42 7.93 -3.51 3.22
CA PHE A 42 6.95 -4.40 3.83
C PHE A 42 7.27 -5.82 3.42
N THR A 43 7.33 -6.70 4.40
CA THR A 43 7.61 -8.13 4.19
C THR A 43 6.41 -8.95 4.62
N LEU A 44 5.97 -9.84 3.75
CA LEU A 44 4.81 -10.69 3.89
C LEU A 44 5.24 -12.11 4.28
N TYR A 45 4.55 -12.66 5.28
CA TYR A 45 4.79 -14.00 5.81
C TYR A 45 3.49 -14.81 5.83
N THR A 46 3.62 -16.12 5.80
CA THR A 46 2.50 -17.02 6.18
C THR A 46 2.18 -16.83 7.66
N VAL A 47 1.04 -17.33 8.10
CA VAL A 47 0.66 -17.34 9.53
C VAL A 47 1.67 -18.13 10.38
N SER A 48 2.36 -19.13 9.78
CA SER A 48 3.43 -19.90 10.44
C SER A 48 4.78 -19.16 10.50
N GLY A 49 4.86 -17.91 9.95
CA GLY A 49 6.07 -17.11 9.99
C GLY A 49 7.06 -17.36 8.84
N GLN A 50 6.66 -18.11 7.81
CA GLN A 50 7.50 -18.34 6.64
C GLN A 50 7.45 -17.11 5.70
N TYR A 51 8.62 -16.59 5.29
CA TYR A 51 8.72 -15.54 4.30
C TYR A 51 8.14 -15.95 2.94
N ILE A 52 7.35 -15.07 2.31
CA ILE A 52 6.74 -15.33 1.00
C ILE A 52 6.92 -14.22 -0.03
N ALA A 53 6.86 -12.95 0.40
CA ALA A 53 6.99 -11.83 -0.53
C ALA A 53 7.46 -10.55 0.18
N GLU A 54 7.98 -9.58 -0.57
CA GLU A 54 8.31 -8.26 -0.04
C GLU A 54 8.16 -7.15 -1.09
N ILE A 55 7.89 -5.94 -0.63
CA ILE A 55 8.07 -4.71 -1.39
C ILE A 55 9.09 -3.84 -0.65
N ARG A 56 10.13 -3.39 -1.35
CA ARG A 56 11.19 -2.58 -0.74
C ARG A 56 11.64 -1.43 -1.62
N GLN A 57 11.95 -0.32 -0.99
CA GLN A 57 12.52 0.82 -1.66
C GLN A 57 13.95 0.49 -2.14
N THR A 58 14.19 0.67 -3.44
CA THR A 58 15.49 0.38 -4.08
C THR A 58 16.22 1.63 -4.52
N THR A 59 15.53 2.76 -4.70
CA THR A 59 16.16 4.05 -5.02
C THR A 59 15.74 5.12 -4.03
N LEU A 60 16.68 6.00 -3.71
CA LEU A 60 16.45 7.23 -2.97
C LEU A 60 16.29 8.39 -3.98
N GLY A 61 15.63 9.47 -3.60
CA GLY A 61 15.50 10.67 -4.43
C GLY A 61 14.07 11.19 -4.54
N ILE A 62 13.84 12.07 -5.53
CA ILE A 62 12.55 12.74 -5.71
C ILE A 62 11.46 11.74 -6.09
N PHE A 63 11.80 10.70 -6.87
CA PHE A 63 10.89 9.65 -7.31
C PHE A 63 11.38 8.29 -6.84
N PRO A 64 11.20 7.94 -5.55
CA PRO A 64 11.67 6.66 -5.03
C PRO A 64 10.96 5.50 -5.72
N ARG A 65 11.75 4.48 -6.08
CA ARG A 65 11.28 3.24 -6.68
C ARG A 65 11.19 2.15 -5.61
N PHE A 66 10.15 1.36 -5.71
CA PHE A 66 9.91 0.19 -4.87
C PHE A 66 9.82 -1.04 -5.75
N ASP A 67 10.68 -2.00 -5.53
CA ASP A 67 10.67 -3.28 -6.23
C ASP A 67 9.88 -4.31 -5.42
N ILE A 68 9.11 -5.14 -6.12
CA ILE A 68 8.23 -6.17 -5.58
C ILE A 68 8.86 -7.54 -5.85
N PHE A 69 8.98 -8.34 -4.81
CA PHE A 69 9.54 -9.69 -4.88
C PHE A 69 8.53 -10.71 -4.36
N VAL A 70 8.39 -11.83 -5.06
CA VAL A 70 7.69 -13.03 -4.60
C VAL A 70 8.74 -14.13 -4.48
N GLY A 71 8.95 -14.63 -3.27
CA GLY A 71 10.13 -15.40 -2.97
C GLY A 71 11.40 -14.61 -3.26
N LYS A 72 12.29 -15.15 -4.09
CA LYS A 72 13.52 -14.50 -4.52
C LYS A 72 13.41 -13.78 -5.87
N GLN A 73 12.27 -13.91 -6.55
CA GLN A 73 12.08 -13.36 -7.90
C GLN A 73 11.47 -11.97 -7.82
N LYS A 74 12.08 -11.01 -8.50
CA LYS A 74 11.46 -9.71 -8.75
C LYS A 74 10.34 -9.88 -9.78
N VAL A 75 9.13 -9.45 -9.41
CA VAL A 75 7.92 -9.57 -10.25
C VAL A 75 7.41 -8.22 -10.75
N GLY A 76 7.78 -7.12 -10.11
CA GLY A 76 7.32 -5.80 -10.51
C GLY A 76 8.03 -4.68 -9.79
N ALA A 77 7.68 -3.44 -10.16
CA ALA A 77 8.12 -2.25 -9.44
C ALA A 77 7.10 -1.12 -9.59
N VAL A 78 7.04 -0.26 -8.57
CA VAL A 78 6.24 0.96 -8.57
C VAL A 78 7.12 2.15 -8.19
N LYS A 79 6.93 3.29 -8.89
CA LYS A 79 7.60 4.55 -8.57
C LYS A 79 6.62 5.47 -7.86
N LYS A 80 7.03 6.03 -6.71
CA LYS A 80 6.25 7.07 -6.06
C LYS A 80 6.34 8.35 -6.87
N MET A 81 5.21 8.80 -7.41
CA MET A 81 5.12 10.06 -8.13
C MET A 81 4.46 11.14 -7.24
N TYR A 82 4.86 12.41 -7.41
CA TYR A 82 4.34 13.54 -6.66
C TYR A 82 3.52 14.46 -7.58
N GLY A 83 2.61 15.27 -7.01
CA GLY A 83 1.80 16.24 -7.73
C GLY A 83 0.46 15.68 -8.20
N VAL A 84 0.05 16.00 -9.41
CA VAL A 84 -1.30 15.71 -9.98
C VAL A 84 -1.57 14.20 -10.13
N TRP A 85 -0.56 13.36 -10.01
CA TRP A 85 -0.60 11.91 -10.24
C TRP A 85 -1.09 11.09 -9.05
N HIS A 86 -1.80 11.70 -8.10
CA HIS A 86 -2.34 10.97 -6.92
C HIS A 86 -3.42 9.96 -7.28
N GLN A 87 -4.02 10.10 -8.45
CA GLN A 87 -5.10 9.24 -8.92
C GLN A 87 -4.62 8.16 -9.89
N PHE A 88 -3.32 8.17 -10.24
CA PHE A 88 -2.77 7.25 -11.22
C PHE A 88 -1.37 6.79 -10.82
N GLN A 89 -1.16 5.48 -10.79
CA GLN A 89 0.15 4.86 -10.58
C GLN A 89 0.34 3.73 -11.61
N PHE A 90 1.59 3.49 -11.98
CA PHE A 90 1.94 2.41 -12.90
C PHE A 90 2.86 1.41 -12.20
N VAL A 91 2.52 0.11 -12.29
CA VAL A 91 3.33 -1.00 -11.79
C VAL A 91 4.04 -1.62 -12.99
N SER A 92 5.33 -1.31 -13.15
CA SER A 92 6.14 -1.83 -14.24
C SER A 92 6.36 -3.33 -14.09
N ASP A 93 6.73 -3.99 -15.17
CA ASP A 93 6.95 -5.42 -15.33
C ASP A 93 5.64 -6.25 -15.30
N LEU A 94 4.62 -5.82 -14.56
CA LEU A 94 3.26 -6.38 -14.57
C LEU A 94 2.32 -5.67 -15.56
N ASN A 95 2.69 -4.48 -16.03
CA ASN A 95 1.84 -3.62 -16.86
C ASN A 95 0.48 -3.29 -16.20
N TRP A 96 0.48 -3.13 -14.88
CA TRP A 96 -0.71 -2.77 -14.14
C TRP A 96 -0.83 -1.27 -13.97
N ILE A 97 -2.07 -0.80 -14.03
CA ILE A 97 -2.44 0.59 -13.83
C ILE A 97 -3.30 0.69 -12.58
N VAL A 98 -2.94 1.58 -11.67
CA VAL A 98 -3.72 1.90 -10.48
C VAL A 98 -4.46 3.19 -10.73
N MET A 99 -5.77 3.20 -10.55
CA MET A 99 -6.64 4.35 -10.78
C MET A 99 -7.64 4.52 -9.64
N GLY A 100 -7.87 5.76 -9.23
CA GLY A 100 -8.84 6.12 -8.19
C GLY A 100 -8.26 7.00 -7.10
N ASP A 101 -8.97 7.12 -6.00
CA ASP A 101 -8.59 7.95 -4.87
C ASP A 101 -7.74 7.16 -3.88
N LEU A 102 -6.41 7.25 -4.07
CA LEU A 102 -5.44 6.61 -3.17
C LEU A 102 -5.48 7.20 -1.75
N ILE A 103 -5.88 8.47 -1.62
CA ILE A 103 -5.92 9.17 -0.32
C ILE A 103 -7.04 8.61 0.56
N ASN A 104 -8.20 8.37 -0.04
CA ASN A 104 -9.35 7.83 0.66
C ASN A 104 -9.44 6.31 0.56
N HIS A 105 -8.41 5.65 0.05
CA HIS A 105 -8.34 4.18 -0.11
C HIS A 105 -9.49 3.61 -0.94
N HIS A 106 -9.89 4.35 -1.97
CA HIS A 106 -10.91 3.95 -2.93
C HIS A 106 -10.30 3.92 -4.34
N TYR A 107 -9.72 2.79 -4.73
CA TYR A 107 -9.04 2.64 -6.01
C TYR A 107 -9.12 1.22 -6.56
N LYS A 108 -8.81 1.10 -7.84
CA LYS A 108 -8.72 -0.18 -8.55
C LYS A 108 -7.37 -0.33 -9.24
N VAL A 109 -6.95 -1.57 -9.37
CA VAL A 109 -5.78 -1.97 -10.17
C VAL A 109 -6.27 -2.72 -11.39
N TYR A 110 -5.77 -2.34 -12.56
CA TYR A 110 -6.15 -2.92 -13.83
C TYR A 110 -4.94 -3.52 -14.55
N HIS A 111 -5.15 -4.64 -15.20
CA HIS A 111 -4.30 -5.14 -16.26
C HIS A 111 -5.07 -5.07 -17.56
N ARG A 112 -4.70 -4.13 -18.46
CA ARG A 112 -5.49 -3.81 -19.65
C ARG A 112 -6.93 -3.41 -19.27
N THR A 113 -7.92 -4.22 -19.63
CA THR A 113 -9.36 -4.01 -19.32
C THR A 113 -9.84 -4.78 -18.10
N GLU A 114 -9.02 -5.67 -17.56
CA GLU A 114 -9.37 -6.53 -16.44
C GLU A 114 -9.08 -5.85 -15.11
N THR A 115 -10.03 -5.90 -14.17
CA THR A 115 -9.81 -5.46 -12.79
C THR A 115 -9.09 -6.56 -12.01
N ILE A 116 -7.88 -6.27 -11.52
CA ILE A 116 -7.07 -7.18 -10.71
C ILE A 116 -7.39 -7.02 -9.22
N LEU A 117 -7.53 -5.78 -8.76
CA LEU A 117 -7.81 -5.43 -7.37
C LEU A 117 -8.83 -4.30 -7.32
N THR A 118 -9.79 -4.42 -6.41
CA THR A 118 -10.58 -3.30 -5.90
C THR A 118 -10.28 -3.13 -4.42
N MET A 119 -9.92 -1.90 -4.03
CA MET A 119 -9.63 -1.48 -2.66
C MET A 119 -10.70 -0.51 -2.19
N ASP A 120 -11.34 -0.81 -1.07
CA ASP A 120 -12.37 0.02 -0.45
C ASP A 120 -12.24 0.01 1.08
N LYS A 121 -12.78 1.05 1.73
CA LYS A 121 -13.01 1.03 3.17
C LYS A 121 -14.27 0.22 3.48
N ALA A 122 -14.21 -0.60 4.51
CA ALA A 122 -15.34 -1.36 5.03
C ALA A 122 -15.47 -1.11 6.54
N ILE A 123 -16.67 -0.71 6.97
CA ILE A 123 -17.00 -0.53 8.38
C ILE A 123 -17.62 -1.84 8.85
N LEU A 124 -16.93 -2.54 9.74
CA LEU A 124 -17.38 -3.77 10.37
C LEU A 124 -17.75 -3.51 11.84
N SER A 125 -18.41 -4.47 12.47
CA SER A 125 -18.88 -4.35 13.87
C SER A 125 -17.77 -4.09 14.91
N ASP A 126 -16.52 -4.44 14.57
CA ASP A 126 -15.35 -4.34 15.45
C ASP A 126 -14.31 -3.30 14.96
N GLY A 127 -14.71 -2.43 14.02
CA GLY A 127 -13.92 -1.28 13.57
C GLY A 127 -13.83 -1.14 12.05
N ASP A 128 -12.96 -0.23 11.63
CA ASP A 128 -12.74 0.11 10.25
C ASP A 128 -11.66 -0.80 9.64
N TYR A 129 -11.95 -1.27 8.44
CA TYR A 129 -11.09 -2.16 7.68
C TYR A 129 -10.89 -1.63 6.26
N TYR A 130 -9.78 -2.01 5.68
CA TYR A 130 -9.58 -1.99 4.24
C TYR A 130 -9.95 -3.34 3.67
N GLN A 131 -10.86 -3.35 2.71
CA GLN A 131 -11.29 -4.53 1.98
C GLN A 131 -10.56 -4.60 0.65
N LEU A 132 -9.93 -5.73 0.38
CA LEU A 132 -9.27 -6.05 -0.87
C LEU A 132 -10.09 -7.14 -1.58
N GLN A 133 -10.62 -6.82 -2.76
CA GLN A 133 -11.25 -7.78 -3.65
C GLN A 133 -10.29 -8.07 -4.80
N ILE A 134 -9.75 -9.28 -4.87
CA ILE A 134 -8.70 -9.67 -5.81
C ILE A 134 -9.25 -10.74 -6.74
N THR A 135 -9.09 -10.54 -8.05
CA THR A 135 -9.68 -11.42 -9.06
C THR A 135 -9.01 -12.79 -9.08
N HIS A 136 -7.67 -12.83 -9.06
CA HIS A 136 -6.89 -14.08 -9.18
C HIS A 136 -6.07 -14.35 -7.93
N GLU A 137 -5.97 -15.61 -7.53
CA GLU A 137 -5.15 -16.04 -6.37
C GLU A 137 -3.65 -15.77 -6.59
N SER A 138 -3.17 -15.87 -7.84
CA SER A 138 -1.79 -15.57 -8.20
C SER A 138 -1.35 -14.14 -7.87
N ASP A 139 -2.29 -13.20 -7.82
CA ASP A 139 -2.02 -11.78 -7.67
C ASP A 139 -2.13 -11.30 -6.21
N VAL A 140 -2.59 -12.17 -5.32
CA VAL A 140 -2.87 -11.84 -3.92
C VAL A 140 -1.69 -11.19 -3.22
N LEU A 141 -0.50 -11.78 -3.33
CA LEU A 141 0.69 -11.29 -2.63
C LEU A 141 1.09 -9.89 -3.09
N VAL A 142 1.05 -9.66 -4.39
CA VAL A 142 1.36 -8.35 -5.00
C VAL A 142 0.31 -7.31 -4.61
N CYS A 143 -0.96 -7.67 -4.65
CA CYS A 143 -2.07 -6.78 -4.28
C CYS A 143 -1.99 -6.33 -2.82
N ILE A 144 -1.68 -7.23 -1.88
CA ILE A 144 -1.46 -6.89 -0.48
C ILE A 144 -0.30 -5.90 -0.34
N LEU A 145 0.85 -6.18 -0.97
CA LEU A 145 2.04 -5.34 -0.87
C LEU A 145 1.81 -3.94 -1.47
N LEU A 146 1.09 -3.84 -2.59
CA LEU A 146 0.70 -2.56 -3.19
C LEU A 146 -0.22 -1.76 -2.27
N SER A 147 -1.21 -2.40 -1.65
CA SER A 147 -2.13 -1.74 -0.73
C SER A 147 -1.39 -1.12 0.45
N LEU A 148 -0.43 -1.85 1.01
CA LEU A 148 0.38 -1.39 2.14
C LEU A 148 1.30 -0.22 1.78
N ILE A 149 1.94 -0.26 0.62
CA ILE A 149 2.85 0.82 0.22
C ILE A 149 2.08 2.09 -0.13
N PHE A 150 0.89 1.99 -0.73
CA PHE A 150 0.05 3.15 -1.04
C PHE A 150 -0.48 3.80 0.24
N ASP A 151 -0.98 3.03 1.21
CA ASP A 151 -1.34 3.55 2.53
C ASP A 151 -0.17 4.26 3.21
N HIS A 152 1.00 3.65 3.19
CA HIS A 152 2.20 4.25 3.76
C HIS A 152 2.55 5.59 3.10
N TRP A 153 2.33 5.76 1.80
CA TRP A 153 2.58 7.03 1.11
C TRP A 153 1.59 8.11 1.51
N VAL A 154 0.32 7.76 1.76
CA VAL A 154 -0.72 8.68 2.24
C VAL A 154 -0.39 9.17 3.65
N VAL A 155 -0.14 8.25 4.59
CA VAL A 155 0.18 8.58 5.99
C VAL A 155 1.42 9.47 6.13
N ARG A 156 2.42 9.31 5.27
CA ARG A 156 3.61 10.19 5.27
C ARG A 156 3.32 11.61 4.80
N ARG A 157 2.34 11.79 3.94
CA ARG A 157 1.96 13.11 3.41
C ARG A 157 1.34 13.98 4.50
N ASP A 158 0.46 13.43 5.30
CA ASP A 158 -0.27 14.17 6.34
C ASP A 158 0.63 14.63 7.50
N LYS A 159 1.81 14.02 7.64
CA LYS A 159 2.80 14.37 8.67
C LYS A 159 3.81 15.46 8.26
N LYS A 160 3.76 15.99 7.04
CA LYS A 160 4.55 17.17 6.68
C LYS A 160 3.83 18.40 7.25
N PRO A 161 4.45 19.20 8.16
CA PRO A 161 3.86 20.43 8.63
C PRO A 161 3.63 21.34 7.42
N GLN A 162 2.40 21.81 7.25
CA GLN A 162 2.12 22.91 6.34
C GLN A 162 3.00 24.08 6.82
N LYS A 163 3.99 24.45 6.00
CA LYS A 163 4.70 25.71 6.18
C LYS A 163 3.69 26.82 5.90
N GLY A 164 2.98 27.24 6.94
CA GLY A 164 2.15 28.44 6.93
C GLY A 164 3.05 29.64 6.70
N GLY A 165 3.09 30.11 5.47
CA GLY A 165 3.65 31.37 5.12
C GLY A 165 2.74 32.49 5.61
N SER A 166 2.87 32.88 6.85
CA SER A 166 2.34 34.15 7.34
C SER A 166 3.32 35.27 6.95
N PHE A 167 3.17 35.82 5.76
CA PHE A 167 3.71 37.13 5.46
C PHE A 167 2.77 38.18 6.12
N LYS A 168 3.06 38.57 7.35
CA LYS A 168 2.57 39.85 7.87
C LYS A 168 3.40 40.94 7.22
N ALA A 169 2.85 41.62 6.23
CA ALA A 169 3.35 42.90 5.79
C ALA A 169 3.05 43.92 6.89
N ALA A 170 4.10 44.37 7.57
CA ALA A 170 4.04 45.56 8.43
C ALA A 170 4.22 46.76 7.47
N TYR A 171 3.20 47.54 7.32
CA TYR A 171 3.30 48.93 6.86
C TYR A 171 3.09 49.84 8.06
N ASN A 172 4.12 50.60 8.36
CA ASN A 172 4.05 51.88 8.99
C ASN A 172 3.78 52.98 7.97
#